data_bc6c09e0842c8aa0267a9a09795001fa
#
_entry.id   bc6c09e0842c8aa0267a9a09795001fa
#
_cell.length_a   1.000
_cell.length_b   1.000
_cell.length_c   1.000
_cell.angle_alpha   90.00
_cell.angle_beta   90.00
_cell.angle_gamma   90.00
#
_symmetry.space_group_name_H-M   'P 1'
#
loop_
_entity.id
_entity.type
_entity.pdbx_description
1 polymer ?
#
loop_
_entity_poly.entity_id
_entity_poly.type
_entity_poly.pdbx_seq_one_letter_code
_entity_poly.pdbx_strand_id
1 'polypeptide(L)'
;MRHRRHWIKHSISVLFIVALLGGLVGCGGGGDAQPAGAEGGVEGTITISGAWALYPLMVRWGEEFQKVYPDVRLDISAGGAGKGLADALAGAVDIGMVSREISPEEEAKGAFWTAVVKDAVFPTISAANPVWDDLQQKGFSREVFQGIFISGEITTWGQAIGRPEVSDPIHVFTRSDACGAAETWAKYLGAQQEDLLGIAVYGDPGLLDAVIKDPLAIGFNNLNYAYDVDTGLPVEGARVAPIDANDNGQADADEIYLTKEQAVNAVATNKYPSPPARDLNLVTRGQPDGLTAAFISWILTDGQAFVDEAGYIALPAERLATEADKLGD
;
A
#
# COMPACT_ATOMS: atom_id res chain seq x y z
N MET A 1 8.54 -30.70 57.82
CA MET A 1 9.93 -31.18 57.74
C MET A 1 10.63 -30.20 56.80
N ARG A 2 11.24 -29.14 57.25
CA ARG A 2 12.60 -28.92 57.75
C ARG A 2 13.69 -29.52 56.85
N HIS A 3 14.41 -28.63 56.10
CA HIS A 3 15.87 -28.35 56.13
C HIS A 3 16.15 -27.35 54.99
N ARG A 4 16.52 -26.14 55.15
CA ARG A 4 17.62 -25.31 55.72
C ARG A 4 19.04 -25.67 55.24
N ARG A 5 19.72 -24.61 54.77
CA ARG A 5 21.15 -24.25 54.82
C ARG A 5 21.95 -24.45 53.52
N HIS A 6 22.91 -23.66 53.08
CA HIS A 6 23.71 -22.48 53.56
C HIS A 6 24.41 -21.87 52.34
N TRP A 7 24.45 -20.58 52.16
CA TRP A 7 25.52 -19.62 52.32
C TRP A 7 26.98 -20.09 52.02
N ILE A 8 27.71 -19.39 51.07
CA ILE A 8 29.06 -18.85 51.27
C ILE A 8 29.33 -17.74 50.24
N LYS A 9 29.68 -16.55 50.77
CA LYS A 9 30.26 -15.41 50.10
C LYS A 9 31.79 -15.60 49.96
N HIS A 10 32.40 -15.14 48.88
CA HIS A 10 33.78 -14.66 48.94
C HIS A 10 33.97 -13.48 48.00
N SER A 11 34.21 -12.33 48.61
CA SER A 11 34.82 -11.14 48.01
C SER A 11 36.34 -11.31 48.00
N ILE A 12 37.00 -10.95 46.91
CA ILE A 12 38.43 -10.60 46.94
C ILE A 12 38.62 -9.39 46.02
N SER A 13 38.92 -8.27 46.68
CA SER A 13 39.50 -7.06 46.08
C SER A 13 41.00 -7.23 45.98
N VAL A 14 41.61 -6.88 44.85
CA VAL A 14 43.05 -6.57 44.79
C VAL A 14 43.23 -5.31 43.95
N LEU A 15 43.85 -4.36 44.62
CA LEU A 15 44.29 -3.03 44.20
C LEU A 15 45.80 -3.10 43.93
N PHE A 16 46.31 -2.52 42.83
CA PHE A 16 47.71 -2.03 42.69
C PHE A 16 47.79 -1.17 41.42
N ILE A 17 47.89 0.18 41.53
CA ILE A 17 49.00 1.12 41.70
C ILE A 17 49.88 1.24 40.44
N VAL A 18 49.68 2.36 39.75
CA VAL A 18 50.50 3.44 39.16
C VAL A 18 52.00 3.14 38.86
N ALA A 19 52.38 3.47 37.62
CA ALA A 19 53.67 4.12 37.33
C ALA A 19 53.58 5.02 36.09
N LEU A 20 53.74 6.33 36.32
CA LEU A 20 54.11 7.38 35.34
C LEU A 20 55.59 7.30 35.00
N LEU A 21 55.90 7.50 33.72
CA LEU A 21 57.16 8.12 33.22
C LEU A 21 56.96 8.34 31.70
N GLY A 22 56.98 9.37 31.19
CA GLY A 22 57.58 10.59 30.81
C GLY A 22 58.62 10.41 29.72
N GLY A 23 58.40 10.97 28.51
CA GLY A 23 59.39 11.04 27.43
C GLY A 23 58.86 11.87 26.24
N LEU A 24 59.21 13.15 26.23
CA LEU A 24 59.11 14.09 25.10
C LEU A 24 60.21 13.83 24.06
N VAL A 25 59.87 14.30 22.82
CA VAL A 25 60.69 14.75 21.70
C VAL A 25 60.68 13.91 20.44
N GLY A 26 60.28 14.57 19.35
CA GLY A 26 60.57 14.18 17.99
C GLY A 26 59.63 14.80 16.93
N CYS A 27 59.97 16.06 16.55
CA CYS A 27 59.45 16.67 15.31
C CYS A 27 59.93 15.93 14.06
N GLY A 28 59.07 15.80 13.05
CA GLY A 28 59.52 15.43 11.70
C GLY A 28 58.37 15.17 10.74
N GLY A 29 58.00 16.14 9.95
CA GLY A 29 57.21 16.34 8.78
C GLY A 29 56.92 15.16 7.86
N GLY A 30 55.77 15.25 7.24
CA GLY A 30 55.32 14.45 6.14
C GLY A 30 53.79 14.46 6.14
N GLY A 31 53.21 15.54 5.61
CA GLY A 31 51.76 15.61 5.43
C GLY A 31 51.37 14.78 4.25
N ASP A 32 50.87 13.59 4.48
CA ASP A 32 49.93 12.97 3.58
C ASP A 32 48.51 13.33 4.10
N ALA A 33 47.94 14.33 3.48
CA ALA A 33 46.54 14.65 3.66
C ALA A 33 45.74 13.45 3.11
N GLN A 34 45.37 12.56 4.01
CA GLN A 34 44.37 11.57 3.76
C GLN A 34 43.07 12.34 3.53
N PRO A 35 42.38 12.17 2.36
CA PRO A 35 41.12 12.83 2.18
C PRO A 35 40.15 12.31 3.25
N ALA A 36 39.61 13.24 4.01
CA ALA A 36 38.52 12.99 4.93
C ALA A 36 37.28 12.66 4.11
N GLY A 37 37.18 11.43 3.64
CA GLY A 37 35.96 10.77 3.27
C GLY A 37 35.38 10.23 4.55
N ALA A 38 34.65 11.04 5.28
CA ALA A 38 33.71 10.57 6.28
C ALA A 38 32.51 10.01 5.51
N GLU A 39 32.65 8.82 4.98
CA GLU A 39 31.51 7.95 4.69
C GLU A 39 30.98 7.46 6.04
N GLY A 40 30.29 8.32 6.78
CA GLY A 40 29.34 7.89 7.77
C GLY A 40 28.23 7.22 7.01
N GLY A 41 28.22 5.88 6.98
CA GLY A 41 27.17 5.12 6.32
C GLY A 41 25.83 5.57 6.85
N VAL A 42 24.86 5.73 5.97
CA VAL A 42 23.46 5.99 6.35
C VAL A 42 23.01 4.79 7.18
N GLU A 43 22.67 5.01 8.44
CA GLU A 43 22.26 3.97 9.39
C GLU A 43 21.01 4.40 10.16
N GLY A 44 20.25 3.44 10.65
CA GLY A 44 19.07 3.70 11.47
C GLY A 44 17.90 2.80 11.15
N THR A 45 16.76 3.12 11.76
CA THR A 45 15.50 2.40 11.52
C THR A 45 14.45 3.37 11.01
N ILE A 46 13.71 2.99 9.97
CA ILE A 46 12.51 3.66 9.50
C ILE A 46 11.31 2.77 9.81
N THR A 47 10.34 3.31 10.53
CA THR A 47 9.09 2.64 10.86
C THR A 47 7.98 3.08 9.90
N ILE A 48 7.24 2.12 9.32
CA ILE A 48 6.27 2.38 8.27
C ILE A 48 4.98 1.60 8.54
N SER A 49 3.83 2.25 8.44
CA SER A 49 2.55 1.56 8.56
C SER A 49 1.52 2.09 7.56
N GLY A 50 0.47 1.31 7.28
CA GLY A 50 -0.71 1.87 6.61
C GLY A 50 -1.26 1.04 5.45
N ALA A 51 -1.45 1.69 4.30
CA ALA A 51 -2.27 1.18 3.20
C ALA A 51 -1.82 -0.18 2.66
N TRP A 52 -2.77 -1.13 2.62
CA TRP A 52 -2.58 -2.42 1.99
C TRP A 52 -2.15 -2.28 0.52
N ALA A 53 -2.72 -1.29 -0.19
CA ALA A 53 -2.42 -1.04 -1.59
C ALA A 53 -0.92 -0.81 -1.87
N LEU A 54 -0.20 -0.14 -0.95
CA LEU A 54 1.21 0.20 -1.13
C LEU A 54 2.16 -0.80 -0.44
N TYR A 55 1.64 -1.67 0.43
CA TYR A 55 2.45 -2.57 1.25
C TYR A 55 3.39 -3.47 0.43
N PRO A 56 2.95 -4.16 -0.65
CA PRO A 56 3.85 -5.01 -1.42
C PRO A 56 5.02 -4.24 -2.05
N LEU A 57 4.77 -3.07 -2.61
CA LEU A 57 5.81 -2.23 -3.22
C LEU A 57 6.73 -1.62 -2.17
N MET A 58 6.19 -1.24 -1.01
CA MET A 58 7.00 -0.72 0.10
C MET A 58 7.99 -1.76 0.62
N VAL A 59 7.57 -3.03 0.70
CA VAL A 59 8.47 -4.15 1.04
C VAL A 59 9.58 -4.28 0.00
N ARG A 60 9.21 -4.26 -1.30
CA ARG A 60 10.19 -4.31 -2.39
C ARG A 60 11.17 -3.14 -2.35
N TRP A 61 10.68 -1.92 -2.17
CA TRP A 61 11.55 -0.74 -2.01
C TRP A 61 12.46 -0.86 -0.79
N GLY A 62 11.96 -1.38 0.32
CA GLY A 62 12.75 -1.61 1.51
C GLY A 62 13.91 -2.58 1.27
N GLU A 63 13.64 -3.71 0.61
CA GLU A 63 14.66 -4.69 0.25
C GLU A 63 15.72 -4.12 -0.69
N GLU A 64 15.33 -3.33 -1.69
CA GLU A 64 16.26 -2.72 -2.63
C GLU A 64 17.06 -1.57 -1.99
N PHE A 65 16.44 -0.77 -1.16
CA PHE A 65 17.11 0.29 -0.41
C PHE A 65 18.18 -0.27 0.53
N GLN A 66 17.89 -1.38 1.23
CA GLN A 66 18.85 -2.07 2.10
C GLN A 66 20.04 -2.68 1.35
N LYS A 67 19.94 -2.97 0.05
CA LYS A 67 21.11 -3.38 -0.74
C LYS A 67 22.09 -2.22 -0.95
N VAL A 68 21.58 -0.99 -1.01
CA VAL A 68 22.39 0.23 -1.14
C VAL A 68 22.88 0.71 0.24
N TYR A 69 22.02 0.59 1.26
CA TYR A 69 22.27 1.05 2.63
C TYR A 69 22.08 -0.10 3.63
N PRO A 70 23.04 -1.02 3.75
CA PRO A 70 22.88 -2.27 4.51
C PRO A 70 22.71 -2.07 6.03
N ASP A 71 23.11 -0.91 6.57
CA ASP A 71 22.97 -0.58 8.00
C ASP A 71 21.61 0.07 8.33
N VAL A 72 20.72 0.22 7.32
CA VAL A 72 19.37 0.71 7.51
C VAL A 72 18.41 -0.44 7.71
N ARG A 73 17.52 -0.31 8.70
CA ARG A 73 16.42 -1.22 8.95
C ARG A 73 15.09 -0.56 8.60
N LEU A 74 14.19 -1.31 7.96
CA LEU A 74 12.82 -0.90 7.72
C LEU A 74 11.85 -1.84 8.44
N ASP A 75 11.01 -1.27 9.31
CA ASP A 75 9.94 -1.99 10.00
C ASP A 75 8.61 -1.60 9.33
N ILE A 76 8.10 -2.48 8.44
CA ILE A 76 6.96 -2.20 7.57
C ILE A 76 5.75 -3.02 8.01
N SER A 77 4.59 -2.38 8.17
CA SER A 77 3.34 -3.04 8.53
C SER A 77 2.16 -2.51 7.72
N ALA A 78 1.20 -3.40 7.41
CA ALA A 78 -0.08 -3.00 6.82
C ALA A 78 -1.16 -2.88 7.90
N GLY A 79 -2.23 -2.11 7.60
CA GLY A 79 -3.33 -1.90 8.55
C GLY A 79 -4.40 -0.91 8.04
N GLY A 80 -4.32 -0.54 6.75
CA GLY A 80 -5.22 0.41 6.10
C GLY A 80 -4.71 1.85 6.11
N ALA A 81 -5.19 2.64 5.15
CA ALA A 81 -4.76 4.03 4.94
C ALA A 81 -5.06 4.93 6.15
N GLY A 82 -6.21 4.75 6.79
CA GLY A 82 -6.59 5.50 7.99
C GLY A 82 -5.63 5.27 9.16
N LYS A 83 -5.19 4.00 9.36
CA LYS A 83 -4.17 3.68 10.36
C LYS A 83 -2.83 4.36 10.02
N GLY A 84 -2.36 4.24 8.78
CA GLY A 84 -1.08 4.83 8.35
C GLY A 84 -1.04 6.33 8.59
N LEU A 85 -2.08 7.04 8.20
CA LEU A 85 -2.19 8.48 8.46
C LEU A 85 -2.21 8.81 9.96
N ALA A 86 -3.01 8.09 10.73
CA ALA A 86 -3.11 8.33 12.18
C ALA A 86 -1.77 8.07 12.89
N ASP A 87 -1.09 6.97 12.55
CA ASP A 87 0.20 6.63 13.12
C ASP A 87 1.28 7.69 12.77
N ALA A 88 1.33 8.14 11.52
CA ALA A 88 2.27 9.18 11.10
C ALA A 88 2.01 10.52 11.83
N LEU A 89 0.76 10.99 11.85
CA LEU A 89 0.41 12.24 12.54
C LEU A 89 0.66 12.17 14.05
N ALA A 90 0.50 11.01 14.66
CA ALA A 90 0.81 10.78 16.07
C ALA A 90 2.33 10.66 16.32
N GLY A 91 3.16 10.52 15.29
CA GLY A 91 4.59 10.22 15.41
C GLY A 91 4.86 8.80 15.94
N ALA A 92 3.92 7.88 15.74
CA ALA A 92 4.08 6.47 16.09
C ALA A 92 4.87 5.70 15.02
N VAL A 93 4.91 6.22 13.80
CA VAL A 93 5.77 5.78 12.70
C VAL A 93 6.37 6.99 11.98
N ASP A 94 7.46 6.76 11.28
CA ASP A 94 8.14 7.78 10.48
C ASP A 94 7.38 8.06 9.18
N ILE A 95 6.80 7.04 8.58
CA ILE A 95 6.06 7.12 7.31
C ILE A 95 4.72 6.39 7.41
N GLY A 96 3.64 7.08 7.06
CA GLY A 96 2.32 6.51 6.83
C GLY A 96 2.08 6.22 5.35
N MET A 97 1.65 5.02 4.99
CA MET A 97 1.18 4.70 3.63
C MET A 97 -0.30 5.03 3.52
N VAL A 98 -0.67 5.87 2.53
CA VAL A 98 -2.06 6.33 2.34
C VAL A 98 -2.47 6.16 0.89
N SER A 99 -3.54 5.40 0.63
CA SER A 99 -4.05 5.06 -0.71
C SER A 99 -5.32 5.82 -1.07
N ARG A 100 -5.38 7.09 -0.72
CA ARG A 100 -6.44 8.05 -1.02
C ARG A 100 -5.90 9.48 -0.99
N GLU A 101 -6.73 10.43 -1.37
CA GLU A 101 -6.41 11.85 -1.21
C GLU A 101 -6.20 12.22 0.27
N ILE A 102 -5.28 13.12 0.51
CA ILE A 102 -5.06 13.75 1.83
C ILE A 102 -5.96 14.98 1.89
N SER A 103 -6.79 15.09 2.91
CA SER A 103 -7.72 16.20 3.04
C SER A 103 -7.02 17.47 3.56
N PRO A 104 -7.57 18.67 3.27
CA PRO A 104 -7.05 19.91 3.83
C PRO A 104 -7.04 19.93 5.36
N GLU A 105 -7.97 19.23 6.02
CA GLU A 105 -8.02 19.07 7.48
C GLU A 105 -6.86 18.21 8.01
N GLU A 106 -6.40 17.24 7.23
CA GLU A 106 -5.25 16.39 7.56
C GLU A 106 -3.94 17.16 7.35
N GLU A 107 -3.84 17.93 6.28
CA GLU A 107 -2.72 18.86 6.05
C GLU A 107 -2.63 19.90 7.18
N ALA A 108 -3.76 20.47 7.60
CA ALA A 108 -3.81 21.41 8.72
C ALA A 108 -3.37 20.79 10.06
N LYS A 109 -3.45 19.46 10.20
CA LYS A 109 -2.94 18.69 11.35
C LYS A 109 -1.44 18.37 11.23
N GLY A 110 -0.80 18.77 10.15
CA GLY A 110 0.62 18.59 9.91
C GLY A 110 0.97 17.40 9.02
N ALA A 111 0.01 16.85 8.26
CA ALA A 111 0.33 15.88 7.24
C ALA A 111 1.13 16.53 6.10
N PHE A 112 2.38 16.11 5.93
CA PHE A 112 3.15 16.34 4.72
C PHE A 112 3.06 15.08 3.87
N TRP A 113 2.75 15.21 2.59
CA TRP A 113 2.53 14.05 1.74
C TRP A 113 3.23 14.15 0.39
N THR A 114 3.61 12.97 -0.12
CA THR A 114 4.33 12.78 -1.38
C THR A 114 3.66 11.66 -2.15
N ALA A 115 3.14 11.94 -3.34
CA ALA A 115 2.62 10.92 -4.25
C ALA A 115 3.80 10.14 -4.86
N VAL A 116 3.71 8.80 -4.89
CA VAL A 116 4.84 7.97 -5.31
C VAL A 116 4.52 7.03 -6.47
N VAL A 117 3.28 6.57 -6.58
CA VAL A 117 2.79 5.70 -7.68
C VAL A 117 1.28 5.84 -7.81
N LYS A 118 0.71 5.28 -8.87
CA LYS A 118 -0.73 5.13 -9.06
C LYS A 118 -1.15 3.67 -8.96
N ASP A 119 -2.36 3.43 -8.46
CA ASP A 119 -3.02 2.14 -8.33
C ASP A 119 -4.53 2.30 -8.59
N ALA A 120 -5.27 1.20 -8.66
CA ALA A 120 -6.73 1.23 -8.78
C ALA A 120 -7.39 0.12 -7.96
N VAL A 121 -8.65 0.33 -7.60
CA VAL A 121 -9.52 -0.68 -6.99
C VAL A 121 -10.37 -1.31 -8.09
N PHE A 122 -10.39 -2.63 -8.13
CA PHE A 122 -11.14 -3.41 -9.10
C PHE A 122 -12.26 -4.20 -8.42
N PRO A 123 -13.47 -4.27 -9.01
CA PRO A 123 -14.52 -5.15 -8.52
C PRO A 123 -14.11 -6.60 -8.75
N THR A 124 -14.20 -7.41 -7.69
CA THR A 124 -13.82 -8.83 -7.71
C THR A 124 -15.01 -9.72 -7.44
N ILE A 125 -15.11 -10.81 -8.18
CA ILE A 125 -16.13 -11.86 -8.03
C ILE A 125 -15.47 -13.22 -7.97
N SER A 126 -16.19 -14.24 -7.48
CA SER A 126 -15.69 -15.61 -7.53
C SER A 126 -15.53 -16.10 -8.97
N ALA A 127 -14.47 -16.88 -9.24
CA ALA A 127 -14.30 -17.53 -10.53
C ALA A 127 -15.38 -18.59 -10.82
N ALA A 128 -16.07 -19.07 -9.78
CA ALA A 128 -17.20 -19.99 -9.88
C ALA A 128 -18.57 -19.29 -10.03
N ASN A 129 -18.57 -17.97 -10.25
CA ASN A 129 -19.80 -17.20 -10.36
C ASN A 129 -20.61 -17.67 -11.57
N PRO A 130 -21.92 -18.01 -11.39
CA PRO A 130 -22.73 -18.64 -12.43
C PRO A 130 -23.07 -17.72 -13.62
N VAL A 131 -22.93 -16.40 -13.45
CA VAL A 131 -23.25 -15.42 -14.50
C VAL A 131 -22.01 -14.80 -15.17
N TRP A 132 -20.84 -15.38 -14.98
CA TRP A 132 -19.58 -14.85 -15.50
C TRP A 132 -19.62 -14.58 -17.01
N ASP A 133 -20.18 -15.48 -17.81
CA ASP A 133 -20.24 -15.34 -19.27
C ASP A 133 -21.12 -14.14 -19.71
N ASP A 134 -22.18 -13.85 -18.96
CA ASP A 134 -23.02 -12.66 -19.18
C ASP A 134 -22.25 -11.38 -18.80
N LEU A 135 -21.51 -11.42 -17.68
CA LEU A 135 -20.72 -10.28 -17.18
C LEU A 135 -19.61 -9.87 -18.15
N GLN A 136 -18.92 -10.83 -18.73
CA GLN A 136 -17.87 -10.56 -19.72
C GLN A 136 -18.39 -9.81 -20.97
N GLN A 137 -19.67 -9.95 -21.27
CA GLN A 137 -20.29 -9.32 -22.44
C GLN A 137 -20.86 -7.95 -22.14
N LYS A 138 -21.39 -7.76 -20.93
CA LYS A 138 -22.13 -6.54 -20.56
C LYS A 138 -21.32 -5.54 -19.75
N GLY A 139 -20.44 -6.03 -18.89
CA GLY A 139 -19.89 -5.21 -17.83
C GLY A 139 -20.93 -4.77 -16.80
N PHE A 140 -20.50 -4.03 -15.80
CA PHE A 140 -21.40 -3.36 -14.86
C PHE A 140 -21.26 -1.85 -14.97
N SER A 141 -22.37 -1.15 -15.18
CA SER A 141 -22.40 0.29 -15.07
C SER A 141 -22.23 0.73 -13.60
N ARG A 142 -21.93 1.99 -13.41
CA ARG A 142 -21.83 2.59 -12.08
C ARG A 142 -23.13 2.45 -11.30
N GLU A 143 -24.29 2.59 -11.97
CA GLU A 143 -25.61 2.46 -11.37
C GLU A 143 -25.87 1.05 -10.84
N VAL A 144 -25.43 0.02 -11.57
CA VAL A 144 -25.52 -1.37 -11.10
C VAL A 144 -24.71 -1.55 -9.82
N PHE A 145 -23.47 -1.06 -9.77
CA PHE A 145 -22.68 -1.11 -8.54
C PHE A 145 -23.30 -0.30 -7.39
N GLN A 146 -23.89 0.87 -7.66
CA GLN A 146 -24.65 1.64 -6.66
C GLN A 146 -25.82 0.83 -6.11
N GLY A 147 -26.56 0.15 -6.99
CA GLY A 147 -27.65 -0.74 -6.60
C GLY A 147 -27.21 -1.89 -5.71
N ILE A 148 -26.01 -2.43 -5.92
CA ILE A 148 -25.45 -3.53 -5.14
C ILE A 148 -24.85 -3.04 -3.81
N PHE A 149 -23.96 -2.03 -3.87
CA PHE A 149 -23.10 -1.66 -2.73
C PHE A 149 -23.66 -0.52 -1.87
N ILE A 150 -24.62 0.27 -2.37
CA ILE A 150 -25.10 1.47 -1.65
C ILE A 150 -26.58 1.36 -1.31
N SER A 151 -27.47 1.23 -2.33
CA SER A 151 -28.93 1.23 -2.07
C SER A 151 -29.47 -0.14 -1.66
N GLY A 152 -28.80 -1.24 -2.06
CA GLY A 152 -29.30 -2.60 -1.83
C GLY A 152 -30.56 -2.94 -2.67
N GLU A 153 -30.84 -2.18 -3.72
CA GLU A 153 -31.97 -2.46 -4.64
C GLU A 153 -31.68 -3.64 -5.56
N ILE A 154 -30.40 -3.90 -5.88
CA ILE A 154 -29.95 -5.04 -6.67
C ILE A 154 -29.41 -6.09 -5.71
N THR A 155 -30.19 -7.16 -5.51
CA THR A 155 -29.89 -8.23 -4.54
C THR A 155 -29.66 -9.60 -5.19
N THR A 156 -29.93 -9.72 -6.49
CA THR A 156 -29.72 -10.96 -7.25
C THR A 156 -28.83 -10.72 -8.47
N TRP A 157 -28.08 -11.74 -8.85
CA TRP A 157 -27.25 -11.69 -10.05
C TRP A 157 -28.08 -11.45 -11.30
N GLY A 158 -29.31 -11.99 -11.36
CA GLY A 158 -30.21 -11.76 -12.48
C GLY A 158 -30.64 -10.31 -12.63
N GLN A 159 -30.89 -9.59 -11.54
CA GLN A 159 -31.14 -8.13 -11.60
C GLN A 159 -29.92 -7.39 -12.15
N ALA A 160 -28.73 -7.75 -11.68
CA ALA A 160 -27.48 -7.09 -12.08
C ALA A 160 -27.19 -7.26 -13.59
N ILE A 161 -27.51 -8.40 -14.19
CA ILE A 161 -27.25 -8.68 -15.61
C ILE A 161 -28.46 -8.50 -16.50
N GLY A 162 -29.62 -8.05 -15.97
CA GLY A 162 -30.87 -7.87 -16.71
C GLY A 162 -31.54 -9.18 -17.15
N ARG A 163 -31.37 -10.26 -16.37
CA ARG A 163 -31.98 -11.58 -16.56
C ARG A 163 -32.84 -11.98 -15.34
N PRO A 164 -34.05 -11.48 -15.20
CA PRO A 164 -34.84 -11.66 -13.99
C PRO A 164 -35.21 -13.12 -13.66
N GLU A 165 -35.03 -14.05 -14.59
CA GLU A 165 -35.18 -15.49 -14.35
C GLU A 165 -34.02 -16.09 -13.53
N VAL A 166 -32.89 -15.43 -13.44
CA VAL A 166 -31.72 -15.82 -12.57
C VAL A 166 -31.98 -15.24 -11.20
N SER A 167 -32.24 -16.10 -10.22
CA SER A 167 -32.62 -15.69 -8.87
C SER A 167 -31.51 -15.85 -7.82
N ASP A 168 -30.30 -16.22 -8.24
CA ASP A 168 -29.15 -16.38 -7.35
C ASP A 168 -28.87 -15.07 -6.61
N PRO A 169 -28.77 -15.07 -5.26
CA PRO A 169 -28.51 -13.86 -4.49
C PRO A 169 -27.09 -13.33 -4.73
N ILE A 170 -26.87 -12.04 -4.52
CA ILE A 170 -25.53 -11.44 -4.47
C ILE A 170 -25.08 -11.40 -3.02
N HIS A 171 -23.93 -11.99 -2.70
CA HIS A 171 -23.29 -11.89 -1.41
C HIS A 171 -22.21 -10.79 -1.46
N VAL A 172 -22.56 -9.64 -0.90
CA VAL A 172 -21.71 -8.45 -0.93
C VAL A 172 -20.71 -8.50 0.22
N PHE A 173 -19.43 -8.34 -0.09
CA PHE A 173 -18.36 -8.18 0.88
C PHE A 173 -17.75 -6.79 0.79
N THR A 174 -17.46 -6.19 1.95
CA THR A 174 -16.86 -4.87 2.10
C THR A 174 -15.71 -4.90 3.12
N ARG A 175 -15.15 -3.74 3.44
CA ARG A 175 -14.00 -3.62 4.35
C ARG A 175 -14.43 -3.19 5.75
N SER A 176 -13.87 -3.83 6.78
CA SER A 176 -14.06 -3.46 8.19
C SER A 176 -13.04 -2.46 8.70
N ASP A 177 -11.91 -2.30 8.01
CA ASP A 177 -10.86 -1.34 8.33
C ASP A 177 -11.06 -0.01 7.58
N ALA A 178 -10.62 1.10 8.17
CA ALA A 178 -10.57 2.40 7.50
C ALA A 178 -9.48 2.36 6.43
N CYS A 179 -9.88 2.14 5.18
CA CYS A 179 -8.94 1.90 4.10
C CYS A 179 -9.25 2.67 2.82
N GLY A 180 -8.18 3.06 2.12
CA GLY A 180 -8.32 3.79 0.87
C GLY A 180 -9.02 3.01 -0.25
N ALA A 181 -9.03 1.67 -0.23
CA ALA A 181 -9.78 0.88 -1.20
C ALA A 181 -11.28 1.10 -1.06
N ALA A 182 -11.83 0.97 0.16
CA ALA A 182 -13.25 1.17 0.42
C ALA A 182 -13.66 2.63 0.22
N GLU A 183 -12.84 3.58 0.69
CA GLU A 183 -13.10 5.01 0.48
C GLU A 183 -13.12 5.37 -1.00
N THR A 184 -12.15 4.89 -1.78
CA THR A 184 -12.06 5.17 -3.22
C THR A 184 -13.18 4.50 -4.00
N TRP A 185 -13.57 3.26 -3.63
CA TRP A 185 -14.70 2.57 -4.23
C TRP A 185 -16.02 3.28 -3.93
N ALA A 186 -16.25 3.66 -2.67
CA ALA A 186 -17.43 4.44 -2.29
C ALA A 186 -17.49 5.80 -3.00
N LYS A 187 -16.37 6.51 -3.12
CA LYS A 187 -16.27 7.78 -3.86
C LYS A 187 -16.62 7.60 -5.35
N TYR A 188 -16.19 6.50 -5.97
CA TYR A 188 -16.63 6.14 -7.33
C TYR A 188 -18.15 5.99 -7.40
N LEU A 189 -18.77 5.42 -6.38
CA LEU A 189 -20.22 5.24 -6.29
C LEU A 189 -20.98 6.50 -5.82
N GLY A 190 -20.27 7.59 -5.52
CA GLY A 190 -20.88 8.84 -5.06
C GLY A 190 -21.30 8.83 -3.58
N ALA A 191 -20.63 8.01 -2.76
CA ALA A 191 -20.91 7.74 -1.36
C ALA A 191 -19.64 7.82 -0.50
N GLN A 192 -19.74 7.50 0.79
CA GLN A 192 -18.61 7.36 1.72
C GLN A 192 -18.42 5.89 2.11
N GLN A 193 -17.25 5.55 2.69
CA GLN A 193 -16.96 4.17 3.07
C GLN A 193 -18.03 3.56 3.98
N GLU A 194 -18.59 4.35 4.88
CA GLU A 194 -19.60 3.95 5.85
C GLU A 194 -20.95 3.60 5.22
N ASP A 195 -21.19 4.06 3.99
CA ASP A 195 -22.41 3.79 3.23
C ASP A 195 -22.35 2.44 2.49
N LEU A 196 -21.15 1.82 2.41
CA LEU A 196 -20.99 0.54 1.71
C LEU A 196 -21.70 -0.59 2.46
N LEU A 197 -22.64 -1.23 1.78
CA LEU A 197 -23.35 -2.41 2.24
C LEU A 197 -22.45 -3.67 2.14
N GLY A 198 -22.79 -4.69 2.90
CA GLY A 198 -22.19 -6.02 2.81
C GLY A 198 -21.57 -6.52 4.12
N ILE A 199 -21.01 -7.71 4.04
CA ILE A 199 -20.28 -8.34 5.16
C ILE A 199 -18.89 -7.73 5.23
N ALA A 200 -18.58 -7.10 6.36
CA ALA A 200 -17.31 -6.40 6.55
C ALA A 200 -16.17 -7.38 6.88
N VAL A 201 -15.09 -7.34 6.08
CA VAL A 201 -13.90 -8.20 6.21
C VAL A 201 -12.64 -7.34 6.34
N TYR A 202 -11.68 -7.80 7.13
CA TYR A 202 -10.44 -7.06 7.38
C TYR A 202 -9.40 -7.29 6.30
N GLY A 203 -8.88 -6.21 5.73
CA GLY A 203 -7.76 -6.20 4.78
C GLY A 203 -8.12 -6.71 3.38
N ASP A 204 -7.29 -6.40 2.39
CA ASP A 204 -7.43 -6.94 1.03
C ASP A 204 -7.34 -8.48 0.97
N PRO A 205 -6.38 -9.12 1.68
CA PRO A 205 -6.29 -10.58 1.66
C PRO A 205 -7.56 -11.26 2.17
N GLY A 206 -8.16 -10.71 3.26
CA GLY A 206 -9.38 -11.27 3.83
C GLY A 206 -10.59 -11.10 2.91
N LEU A 207 -10.71 -9.92 2.28
CA LEU A 207 -11.80 -9.66 1.33
C LEU A 207 -11.70 -10.59 0.11
N LEU A 208 -10.51 -10.73 -0.47
CA LEU A 208 -10.29 -11.62 -1.60
C LEU A 208 -10.57 -13.08 -1.25
N ASP A 209 -10.11 -13.55 -0.09
CA ASP A 209 -10.38 -14.91 0.40
C ASP A 209 -11.89 -15.18 0.57
N ALA A 210 -12.66 -14.20 1.06
CA ALA A 210 -14.11 -14.28 1.16
C ALA A 210 -14.77 -14.40 -0.23
N VAL A 211 -14.32 -13.61 -1.19
CA VAL A 211 -14.80 -13.65 -2.58
C VAL A 211 -14.50 -15.00 -3.25
N ILE A 212 -13.30 -15.54 -3.05
CA ILE A 212 -12.90 -16.83 -3.64
C ILE A 212 -13.74 -17.98 -3.11
N LYS A 213 -14.06 -17.98 -1.82
CA LYS A 213 -14.76 -19.08 -1.14
C LYS A 213 -16.27 -19.10 -1.39
N ASP A 214 -16.85 -18.02 -1.86
CA ASP A 214 -18.29 -17.90 -2.07
C ASP A 214 -18.61 -17.69 -3.56
N PRO A 215 -19.18 -18.68 -4.26
CA PRO A 215 -19.53 -18.56 -5.68
C PRO A 215 -20.44 -17.38 -6.04
N LEU A 216 -21.21 -16.86 -5.08
CA LEU A 216 -22.15 -15.77 -5.27
C LEU A 216 -21.60 -14.41 -4.77
N ALA A 217 -20.33 -14.37 -4.41
CA ALA A 217 -19.68 -13.19 -3.85
C ALA A 217 -19.39 -12.12 -4.89
N ILE A 218 -19.47 -10.88 -4.42
CA ILE A 218 -18.86 -9.70 -5.03
C ILE A 218 -18.14 -8.89 -3.94
N GLY A 219 -16.97 -8.36 -4.29
CA GLY A 219 -16.19 -7.46 -3.46
C GLY A 219 -15.39 -6.50 -4.33
N PHE A 220 -14.35 -5.89 -3.74
CA PHE A 220 -13.43 -5.00 -4.46
C PHE A 220 -12.03 -5.10 -3.84
N ASN A 221 -11.01 -5.16 -4.66
CA ASN A 221 -9.63 -5.29 -4.21
C ASN A 221 -8.70 -4.32 -4.96
N ASN A 222 -7.63 -3.92 -4.31
CA ASN A 222 -6.55 -3.21 -4.97
C ASN A 222 -5.91 -4.09 -6.05
N LEU A 223 -5.34 -3.48 -7.09
CA LEU A 223 -4.77 -4.15 -8.27
C LEU A 223 -3.88 -5.35 -7.90
N ASN A 224 -2.93 -5.16 -6.98
CA ASN A 224 -1.96 -6.18 -6.60
C ASN A 224 -2.50 -7.29 -5.67
N TYR A 225 -3.77 -7.23 -5.30
CA TYR A 225 -4.50 -8.31 -4.64
C TYR A 225 -5.50 -8.98 -5.59
N ALA A 226 -6.02 -8.26 -6.59
CA ALA A 226 -6.89 -8.82 -7.60
C ALA A 226 -6.14 -9.73 -8.60
N TYR A 227 -4.85 -9.44 -8.84
CA TYR A 227 -4.00 -10.16 -9.78
C TYR A 227 -2.79 -10.77 -9.10
N ASP A 228 -2.45 -11.98 -9.51
CA ASP A 228 -1.23 -12.66 -9.12
C ASP A 228 -0.02 -12.01 -9.82
N VAL A 229 1.03 -11.74 -9.05
CA VAL A 229 2.20 -10.98 -9.54
C VAL A 229 3.06 -11.79 -10.52
N ASP A 230 3.11 -13.11 -10.33
CA ASP A 230 3.99 -13.98 -11.14
C ASP A 230 3.35 -14.33 -12.49
N THR A 231 2.04 -14.55 -12.51
CA THR A 231 1.31 -14.95 -13.72
C THR A 231 0.68 -13.79 -14.47
N GLY A 232 0.44 -12.65 -13.78
CA GLY A 232 -0.32 -11.52 -14.33
C GLY A 232 -1.80 -11.83 -14.57
N LEU A 233 -2.31 -12.96 -14.10
CA LEU A 233 -3.72 -13.34 -14.18
C LEU A 233 -4.44 -12.96 -12.89
N PRO A 234 -5.80 -12.86 -12.90
CA PRO A 234 -6.55 -12.77 -11.66
C PRO A 234 -6.16 -13.90 -10.71
N VAL A 235 -6.08 -13.63 -9.41
CA VAL A 235 -5.74 -14.62 -8.39
C VAL A 235 -6.64 -15.83 -8.54
N GLU A 236 -6.08 -17.05 -8.40
CA GLU A 236 -6.81 -18.29 -8.55
C GLU A 236 -8.08 -18.31 -7.68
N GLY A 237 -9.20 -18.62 -8.30
CA GLY A 237 -10.52 -18.60 -7.65
C GLY A 237 -11.24 -17.25 -7.70
N ALA A 238 -10.62 -16.18 -8.21
CA ALA A 238 -11.23 -14.88 -8.42
C ALA A 238 -11.30 -14.48 -9.91
N ARG A 239 -12.14 -13.50 -10.19
CA ARG A 239 -12.26 -12.77 -11.47
C ARG A 239 -12.38 -11.29 -11.18
N VAL A 240 -11.93 -10.47 -12.11
CA VAL A 240 -12.20 -9.03 -12.11
C VAL A 240 -13.40 -8.77 -13.03
N ALA A 241 -14.45 -8.19 -12.47
CA ALA A 241 -15.64 -7.86 -13.24
C ALA A 241 -15.38 -6.63 -14.14
N PRO A 242 -15.80 -6.66 -15.41
CA PRO A 242 -15.72 -5.50 -16.29
C PRO A 242 -16.55 -4.33 -15.77
N ILE A 243 -16.07 -3.10 -15.97
CA ILE A 243 -16.80 -1.87 -15.72
C ILE A 243 -17.22 -1.30 -17.08
N ASP A 244 -18.52 -1.22 -17.34
CA ASP A 244 -19.07 -0.45 -18.46
C ASP A 244 -18.95 1.04 -18.10
N ALA A 245 -17.83 1.63 -18.47
CA ALA A 245 -17.45 2.99 -18.07
C ALA A 245 -18.15 4.07 -18.92
N ASN A 246 -18.63 3.70 -20.09
CA ASN A 246 -19.30 4.59 -21.04
C ASN A 246 -20.83 4.40 -21.09
N ASP A 247 -21.39 3.50 -20.26
CA ASP A 247 -22.82 3.18 -20.12
C ASP A 247 -23.49 2.76 -21.45
N ASN A 248 -22.76 2.04 -22.31
CA ASN A 248 -23.34 1.55 -23.58
C ASN A 248 -24.02 0.19 -23.47
N GLY A 249 -23.96 -0.46 -22.29
CA GLY A 249 -24.55 -1.75 -21.98
C GLY A 249 -23.73 -2.95 -22.49
N GLN A 250 -22.46 -2.73 -22.84
CA GLN A 250 -21.52 -3.75 -23.30
C GLN A 250 -20.18 -3.54 -22.64
N ALA A 251 -19.45 -4.62 -22.40
CA ALA A 251 -18.06 -4.54 -21.99
C ALA A 251 -17.19 -4.40 -23.24
N ASP A 252 -16.70 -3.20 -23.51
CA ASP A 252 -15.77 -2.94 -24.61
C ASP A 252 -14.39 -3.56 -24.32
N ALA A 253 -13.57 -3.71 -25.36
CA ALA A 253 -12.27 -4.39 -25.25
C ALA A 253 -11.31 -3.73 -24.23
N ASP A 254 -11.43 -2.43 -24.00
CA ASP A 254 -10.67 -1.64 -23.02
C ASP A 254 -11.31 -1.58 -21.62
N GLU A 255 -12.47 -2.23 -21.45
CA GLU A 255 -13.21 -2.39 -20.19
C GLU A 255 -13.10 -3.81 -19.62
N ILE A 256 -12.43 -4.71 -20.36
CA ILE A 256 -12.22 -6.11 -19.97
C ILE A 256 -10.78 -6.28 -19.47
N TYR A 257 -10.63 -6.71 -18.22
CA TYR A 257 -9.37 -6.75 -17.49
C TYR A 257 -8.99 -8.21 -17.17
N LEU A 258 -8.78 -9.04 -18.22
CA LEU A 258 -8.41 -10.46 -18.06
C LEU A 258 -6.98 -10.66 -17.58
N THR A 259 -6.13 -9.66 -17.74
CA THR A 259 -4.75 -9.67 -17.26
C THR A 259 -4.42 -8.38 -16.53
N LYS A 260 -3.44 -8.46 -15.65
CA LYS A 260 -2.88 -7.30 -14.94
C LYS A 260 -2.38 -6.22 -15.92
N GLU A 261 -1.74 -6.64 -17.01
CA GLU A 261 -1.26 -5.73 -18.06
C GLU A 261 -2.42 -4.91 -18.66
N GLN A 262 -3.54 -5.57 -18.97
CA GLN A 262 -4.74 -4.86 -19.47
C GLN A 262 -5.27 -3.87 -18.44
N ALA A 263 -5.35 -4.27 -17.18
CA ALA A 263 -5.81 -3.41 -16.07
C ALA A 263 -4.88 -2.20 -15.88
N VAL A 264 -3.56 -2.42 -15.83
CA VAL A 264 -2.53 -1.37 -15.73
C VAL A 264 -2.64 -0.40 -16.91
N ASN A 265 -2.74 -0.92 -18.13
CA ASN A 265 -2.86 -0.10 -19.34
C ASN A 265 -4.15 0.74 -19.34
N ALA A 266 -5.28 0.18 -18.90
CA ALA A 266 -6.54 0.91 -18.80
C ALA A 266 -6.44 2.10 -17.81
N VAL A 267 -5.78 1.91 -16.67
CA VAL A 267 -5.53 2.97 -15.69
C VAL A 267 -4.53 4.00 -16.22
N ALA A 268 -3.43 3.56 -16.82
CA ALA A 268 -2.38 4.45 -17.35
C ALA A 268 -2.88 5.35 -18.49
N THR A 269 -3.81 4.83 -19.31
CA THR A 269 -4.39 5.55 -20.46
C THR A 269 -5.69 6.28 -20.13
N ASN A 270 -6.09 6.33 -18.84
CA ASN A 270 -7.34 6.94 -18.34
C ASN A 270 -8.62 6.35 -18.97
N LYS A 271 -8.58 5.08 -19.35
CA LYS A 271 -9.74 4.30 -19.78
C LYS A 271 -10.49 3.72 -18.56
N TYR A 272 -9.77 3.40 -17.51
CA TYR A 272 -10.34 3.03 -16.23
C TYR A 272 -10.76 4.28 -15.44
N PRO A 273 -11.94 4.28 -14.77
CA PRO A 273 -12.43 5.45 -14.03
C PRO A 273 -11.48 5.93 -12.92
N SER A 274 -11.47 7.23 -12.68
CA SER A 274 -10.71 7.82 -11.57
C SER A 274 -11.60 8.82 -10.80
N PRO A 275 -12.05 8.50 -9.56
CA PRO A 275 -11.89 7.19 -8.91
C PRO A 275 -12.55 6.05 -9.71
N PRO A 276 -12.23 4.77 -9.46
CA PRO A 276 -11.45 4.20 -8.36
C PRO A 276 -9.94 4.05 -8.63
N ALA A 277 -9.40 4.60 -9.73
CA ALA A 277 -7.96 4.83 -9.86
C ALA A 277 -7.54 6.03 -9.00
N ARG A 278 -6.35 5.97 -8.37
CA ARG A 278 -5.84 7.03 -7.47
C ARG A 278 -4.33 6.95 -7.29
N ASP A 279 -3.75 8.07 -6.85
CA ASP A 279 -2.38 8.10 -6.40
C ASP A 279 -2.24 7.42 -5.02
N LEU A 280 -1.10 6.80 -4.79
CA LEU A 280 -0.67 6.29 -3.49
C LEU A 280 0.38 7.25 -2.91
N ASN A 281 0.21 7.57 -1.63
CA ASN A 281 0.96 8.62 -0.98
C ASN A 281 1.75 8.07 0.22
N LEU A 282 2.92 8.65 0.43
CA LEU A 282 3.65 8.59 1.69
C LEU A 282 3.33 9.85 2.50
N VAL A 283 3.04 9.67 3.78
CA VAL A 283 2.70 10.78 4.68
C VAL A 283 3.67 10.79 5.85
N THR A 284 4.20 11.96 6.16
CA THR A 284 5.01 12.22 7.35
C THR A 284 4.39 13.31 8.21
N ARG A 285 4.81 13.39 9.47
CA ARG A 285 4.41 14.48 10.35
C ARG A 285 5.30 15.70 10.11
N GLY A 286 4.82 16.62 9.29
CA GLY A 286 5.64 17.73 8.78
C GLY A 286 6.64 17.26 7.72
N GLN A 287 7.47 18.19 7.24
CA GLN A 287 8.48 17.90 6.23
C GLN A 287 9.47 16.83 6.74
N PRO A 288 9.73 15.76 5.96
CA PRO A 288 10.68 14.73 6.37
C PRO A 288 12.09 15.27 6.37
N ASP A 289 12.94 14.71 7.24
CA ASP A 289 14.36 15.01 7.31
C ASP A 289 15.22 13.75 7.42
N GLY A 290 16.53 13.91 7.39
CA GLY A 290 17.51 12.84 7.63
C GLY A 290 17.25 11.57 6.81
N LEU A 291 17.22 10.42 7.49
CA LEU A 291 17.04 9.10 6.85
C LEU A 291 15.68 8.95 6.17
N THR A 292 14.62 9.50 6.76
CA THR A 292 13.27 9.44 6.19
C THR A 292 13.19 10.21 4.86
N ALA A 293 13.74 11.42 4.81
CA ALA A 293 13.83 12.19 3.57
C ALA A 293 14.66 11.47 2.50
N ALA A 294 15.82 10.92 2.88
CA ALA A 294 16.67 10.17 1.97
C ALA A 294 15.96 8.94 1.36
N PHE A 295 15.16 8.21 2.15
CA PHE A 295 14.41 7.07 1.65
C PHE A 295 13.28 7.49 0.70
N ILE A 296 12.54 8.56 1.03
CA ILE A 296 11.47 9.08 0.15
C ILE A 296 12.08 9.61 -1.16
N SER A 297 13.21 10.34 -1.11
CA SER A 297 13.93 10.82 -2.29
C SER A 297 14.41 9.66 -3.17
N TRP A 298 14.96 8.60 -2.55
CA TRP A 298 15.34 7.38 -3.28
C TRP A 298 14.13 6.69 -3.93
N ILE A 299 12.97 6.64 -3.26
CA ILE A 299 11.73 6.11 -3.85
C ILE A 299 11.31 6.90 -5.09
N LEU A 300 11.43 8.23 -5.07
CA LEU A 300 11.05 9.10 -6.20
C LEU A 300 12.05 9.04 -7.37
N THR A 301 13.24 8.48 -7.15
CA THR A 301 14.32 8.37 -8.15
C THR A 301 14.61 6.91 -8.49
N ASP A 302 15.59 6.29 -7.86
CA ASP A 302 16.05 4.93 -8.15
C ASP A 302 14.95 3.88 -7.88
N GLY A 303 14.12 4.11 -6.86
CA GLY A 303 13.00 3.24 -6.50
C GLY A 303 11.93 3.11 -7.58
N GLN A 304 11.82 4.10 -8.49
CA GLN A 304 10.86 4.04 -9.60
C GLN A 304 11.17 2.92 -10.59
N ALA A 305 12.41 2.46 -10.68
CA ALA A 305 12.79 1.33 -11.53
C ALA A 305 12.05 0.02 -11.19
N PHE A 306 11.52 -0.11 -9.97
CA PHE A 306 10.82 -1.32 -9.50
C PHE A 306 9.30 -1.23 -9.61
N VAL A 307 8.74 -0.08 -10.02
CA VAL A 307 7.29 0.18 -10.01
C VAL A 307 6.55 -0.72 -11.00
N ASP A 308 7.02 -0.76 -12.26
CA ASP A 308 6.36 -1.54 -13.32
C ASP A 308 6.49 -3.05 -13.04
N GLU A 309 7.68 -3.52 -12.61
CA GLU A 309 7.91 -4.92 -12.24
C GLU A 309 7.01 -5.37 -11.10
N ALA A 310 6.80 -4.50 -10.11
CA ALA A 310 5.88 -4.74 -9.00
C ALA A 310 4.40 -4.62 -9.41
N GLY A 311 4.13 -4.21 -10.67
CA GLY A 311 2.79 -4.13 -11.26
C GLY A 311 1.98 -2.95 -10.77
N TYR A 312 2.62 -1.83 -10.50
CA TYR A 312 1.99 -0.54 -10.26
C TYR A 312 2.13 0.36 -11.49
N ILE A 313 1.46 1.50 -11.47
CA ILE A 313 1.51 2.47 -12.54
C ILE A 313 2.44 3.62 -12.09
N ALA A 314 3.54 3.82 -12.83
CA ALA A 314 4.46 4.92 -12.56
C ALA A 314 3.75 6.28 -12.74
N LEU A 315 4.09 7.23 -11.90
CA LEU A 315 3.68 8.62 -12.10
C LEU A 315 4.48 9.22 -13.27
N PRO A 316 3.91 10.20 -14.00
CA PRO A 316 4.65 10.94 -15.02
C PRO A 316 5.92 11.58 -14.43
N ALA A 317 7.00 11.62 -15.20
CA ALA A 317 8.30 12.16 -14.75
C ALA A 317 8.19 13.62 -14.22
N GLU A 318 7.36 14.45 -14.86
CA GLU A 318 7.08 15.82 -14.40
C GLU A 318 6.41 15.81 -13.00
N ARG A 319 5.52 14.85 -12.75
CA ARG A 319 4.88 14.69 -11.44
C ARG A 319 5.89 14.27 -10.39
N LEU A 320 6.73 13.27 -10.68
CA LEU A 320 7.79 12.83 -9.76
C LEU A 320 8.76 13.96 -9.42
N ALA A 321 9.15 14.78 -10.42
CA ALA A 321 9.98 15.95 -10.18
C ALA A 321 9.30 16.96 -9.23
N THR A 322 7.99 17.21 -9.43
CA THR A 322 7.21 18.08 -8.53
C THR A 322 7.15 17.54 -7.11
N GLU A 323 7.04 16.21 -6.95
CA GLU A 323 7.04 15.58 -5.63
C GLU A 323 8.42 15.64 -4.96
N ALA A 324 9.50 15.49 -5.73
CA ALA A 324 10.88 15.65 -5.23
C ALA A 324 11.16 17.10 -4.78
N ASP A 325 10.71 18.09 -5.55
CA ASP A 325 10.85 19.52 -5.20
C ASP A 325 10.22 19.85 -3.82
N LYS A 326 9.16 19.13 -3.40
CA LYS A 326 8.55 19.30 -2.07
C LYS A 326 9.50 18.92 -0.93
N LEU A 327 10.44 18.01 -1.17
CA LEU A 327 11.41 17.56 -0.15
C LEU A 327 12.51 18.60 0.11
N GLY A 328 12.68 19.58 -0.80
CA GLY A 328 13.60 20.70 -0.62
C GLY A 328 15.05 20.39 -1.05
N ASP A 329 15.21 19.51 -2.03
CA ASP A 329 16.50 19.24 -2.70
C ASP A 329 16.80 20.27 -3.79
#